data_f700c2d60965731bbcc774d25a066292
#
_entry.id   f700c2d60965731bbcc774d25a066292
#
_cell.length_a   1.000
_cell.length_b   1.000
_cell.length_c   1.000
_cell.angle_alpha   90.00
_cell.angle_beta   90.00
_cell.angle_gamma   90.00
#
_symmetry.space_group_name_H-M   'P 1'
#
loop_
_entity.id
_entity.type
_entity.pdbx_description
1 polymer ?
#
loop_
_entity_poly.entity_id
_entity_poly.type
_entity_poly.pdbx_seq_one_letter_code
_entity_poly.pdbx_strand_id
1 'polypeptide(L)'
;MELVWGDVLLKVLFFIPNLAHGGAERVLVNLVNHMDYDKFDITVQTMFDVGIYRDKLNKQVRYIGGFPWYFKGNTLVYKLFTPKQLYKMYVKEEYDVIVSYLEGPSARVVSGCTNSKTKLVNWMHIELENEAYATHVFRNMAEAE
;
A
#
# COMPACT_ATOMS: atom_id res chain seq x y z
N MET A 1 -11.26 37.53 2.70
CA MET A 1 -11.29 36.49 3.74
C MET A 1 -10.39 35.36 3.27
N GLU A 2 -9.13 35.41 3.70
CA GLU A 2 -8.22 34.28 3.44
C GLU A 2 -8.70 33.10 4.23
N LEU A 3 -9.09 32.01 3.53
CA LEU A 3 -9.26 30.72 4.13
C LEU A 3 -7.87 30.25 4.56
N VAL A 4 -7.54 30.44 5.83
CA VAL A 4 -6.43 29.76 6.48
C VAL A 4 -6.81 28.29 6.50
N TRP A 5 -6.37 27.57 5.50
CA TRP A 5 -6.28 26.11 5.57
C TRP A 5 -5.26 25.83 6.66
N GLY A 6 -5.77 25.63 7.88
CA GLY A 6 -4.91 25.18 8.97
C GLY A 6 -4.16 23.94 8.52
N ASP A 7 -2.94 23.80 9.01
CA ASP A 7 -1.91 22.79 8.69
C ASP A 7 -2.37 21.34 8.90
N VAL A 8 -3.38 20.89 8.17
CA VAL A 8 -3.82 19.50 8.16
C VAL A 8 -3.06 18.80 7.06
N LEU A 9 -2.03 18.05 7.46
CA LEU A 9 -1.27 17.18 6.57
C LEU A 9 -2.18 16.11 5.96
N LEU A 10 -2.05 15.88 4.67
CA LEU A 10 -2.75 14.81 3.97
C LEU A 10 -2.11 13.45 4.36
N LYS A 11 -2.86 12.58 5.00
CA LYS A 11 -2.38 11.26 5.43
C LYS A 11 -2.35 10.29 4.25
N VAL A 12 -1.15 9.88 3.85
CA VAL A 12 -0.94 8.98 2.71
C VAL A 12 -0.32 7.68 3.17
N LEU A 13 -0.98 6.58 2.85
CA LEU A 13 -0.45 5.23 3.06
C LEU A 13 0.03 4.66 1.72
N PHE A 14 1.28 4.25 1.66
CA PHE A 14 1.81 3.37 0.62
C PHE A 14 1.84 1.94 1.14
N PHE A 15 1.06 1.07 0.52
CA PHE A 15 0.95 -0.33 0.91
C PHE A 15 1.65 -1.22 -0.12
N ILE A 16 2.65 -1.97 0.29
CA ILE A 16 3.53 -2.78 -0.57
C ILE A 16 3.77 -4.17 0.03
N PRO A 17 4.00 -5.23 -0.74
CA PRO A 17 4.26 -6.55 -0.19
C PRO A 17 5.46 -6.62 0.76
N ASN A 18 6.58 -6.01 0.40
CA ASN A 18 7.80 -5.95 1.20
C ASN A 18 8.73 -4.85 0.68
N LEU A 19 9.89 -4.66 1.34
CA LEU A 19 10.94 -3.74 0.92
C LEU A 19 12.26 -4.48 0.62
N ALA A 20 12.18 -5.61 -0.11
CA ALA A 20 13.33 -6.48 -0.36
C ALA A 20 14.37 -5.87 -1.35
N HIS A 21 14.52 -6.41 -2.53
CA HIS A 21 15.63 -6.04 -3.44
C HIS A 21 15.17 -5.51 -4.80
N GLY A 22 13.89 -5.34 -5.01
CA GLY A 22 13.32 -5.00 -6.30
C GLY A 22 13.54 -3.54 -6.72
N GLY A 23 13.40 -3.28 -8.00
CA GLY A 23 13.44 -1.94 -8.56
C GLY A 23 12.28 -1.07 -8.10
N ALA A 24 11.09 -1.66 -8.00
CA ALA A 24 9.89 -0.97 -7.56
C ALA A 24 9.99 -0.49 -6.10
N GLU A 25 10.53 -1.33 -5.21
CA GLU A 25 10.79 -0.99 -3.81
C GLU A 25 11.78 0.18 -3.67
N ARG A 26 12.83 0.15 -4.49
CA ARG A 26 13.80 1.26 -4.55
C ARG A 26 13.16 2.56 -5.02
N VAL A 27 12.30 2.49 -6.03
CA VAL A 27 11.57 3.67 -6.56
C VAL A 27 10.62 4.21 -5.50
N LEU A 28 9.89 3.35 -4.78
CA LEU A 28 9.02 3.78 -3.68
C LEU A 28 9.82 4.53 -2.60
N VAL A 29 10.92 3.94 -2.13
CA VAL A 29 11.75 4.57 -1.09
C VAL A 29 12.29 5.92 -1.55
N ASN A 30 12.76 6.02 -2.80
CA ASN A 30 13.18 7.29 -3.35
C ASN A 30 12.02 8.30 -3.41
N LEU A 31 10.85 7.88 -3.84
CA LEU A 31 9.67 8.74 -3.93
C LEU A 31 9.32 9.30 -2.54
N VAL A 32 9.08 8.45 -1.56
CA VAL A 32 8.62 8.88 -0.24
C VAL A 32 9.67 9.70 0.50
N ASN A 33 10.95 9.46 0.26
CA ASN A 33 12.04 10.24 0.85
C ASN A 33 12.18 11.66 0.28
N HIS A 34 11.55 11.94 -0.87
CA HIS A 34 11.60 13.25 -1.53
C HIS A 34 10.24 13.96 -1.57
N MET A 35 9.21 13.38 -0.94
CA MET A 35 7.92 14.03 -0.81
C MET A 35 7.97 15.21 0.17
N ASP A 36 7.06 16.14 0.01
CA ASP A 36 6.93 17.33 0.84
C ASP A 36 6.24 16.99 2.17
N TYR A 37 7.03 16.85 3.23
CA TYR A 37 6.51 16.49 4.56
C TYR A 37 5.74 17.62 5.26
N ASP A 38 5.79 18.85 4.72
CA ASP A 38 4.95 19.95 5.20
C ASP A 38 3.50 19.82 4.67
N LYS A 39 3.29 18.97 3.67
CA LYS A 39 1.97 18.71 3.06
C LYS A 39 1.45 17.30 3.33
N PHE A 40 2.35 16.33 3.52
CA PHE A 40 2.01 14.91 3.59
C PHE A 40 2.52 14.26 4.87
N ASP A 41 1.63 13.60 5.57
CA ASP A 41 1.96 12.63 6.62
C ASP A 41 2.05 11.24 5.96
N ILE A 42 3.28 10.74 5.77
CA ILE A 42 3.56 9.58 4.93
C ILE A 42 3.79 8.35 5.77
N THR A 43 3.03 7.30 5.47
CA THR A 43 3.21 5.96 6.03
C THR A 43 3.55 4.99 4.90
N VAL A 44 4.58 4.17 5.10
CA VAL A 44 4.86 2.98 4.29
C VAL A 44 4.54 1.76 5.12
N GLN A 45 3.65 0.92 4.64
CA GLN A 45 3.28 -0.32 5.30
C GLN A 45 3.54 -1.51 4.39
N THR A 46 4.15 -2.56 4.94
CA THR A 46 4.43 -3.79 4.23
C THR A 46 3.52 -4.93 4.70
N MET A 47 3.26 -5.88 3.82
CA MET A 47 2.59 -7.13 4.19
C MET A 47 3.53 -8.04 4.99
N PHE A 48 4.81 -8.04 4.62
CA PHE A 48 5.88 -8.78 5.30
C PHE A 48 7.00 -7.82 5.67
N ASP A 49 7.43 -7.86 6.93
CA ASP A 49 8.53 -7.04 7.45
C ASP A 49 9.87 -7.64 7.04
N VAL A 50 10.12 -7.64 5.74
CA VAL A 50 11.33 -8.20 5.12
C VAL A 50 11.89 -7.19 4.13
N GLY A 51 13.21 -7.00 4.17
CA GLY A 51 13.91 -6.26 3.14
C GLY A 51 14.91 -5.23 3.66
N ILE A 52 15.87 -4.93 2.78
CA ILE A 52 17.00 -4.03 3.07
C ILE A 52 16.65 -2.55 2.90
N TYR A 53 15.58 -2.25 2.16
CA TYR A 53 15.23 -0.86 1.88
C TYR A 53 14.50 -0.16 3.03
N ARG A 54 14.03 -0.89 4.05
CA ARG A 54 13.45 -0.31 5.26
C ARG A 54 14.38 0.70 5.92
N ASP A 55 15.66 0.35 6.07
CA ASP A 55 16.65 1.18 6.74
C ASP A 55 17.06 2.41 5.91
N LYS A 56 16.60 2.50 4.66
CA LYS A 56 16.82 3.65 3.77
C LYS A 56 15.66 4.65 3.76
N LEU A 57 14.59 4.38 4.50
CA LEU A 57 13.49 5.32 4.66
C LEU A 57 13.94 6.53 5.48
N ASN A 58 13.50 7.72 5.07
CA ASN A 58 13.69 8.94 5.84
C ASN A 58 12.98 8.81 7.20
N LYS A 59 13.55 9.38 8.24
CA LYS A 59 13.00 9.35 9.61
C LYS A 59 11.61 9.99 9.73
N GLN A 60 11.23 10.85 8.79
CA GLN A 60 9.91 11.48 8.72
C GLN A 60 8.85 10.55 8.11
N VAL A 61 9.26 9.47 7.45
CA VAL A 61 8.35 8.45 6.92
C VAL A 61 8.07 7.43 8.01
N ARG A 62 6.80 7.27 8.37
CA ARG A 62 6.39 6.24 9.32
C ARG A 62 6.40 4.88 8.63
N TYR A 63 7.04 3.91 9.24
CA TYR A 63 7.07 2.54 8.76
C TYR A 63 6.25 1.61 9.64
N ILE A 64 5.41 0.78 9.01
CA ILE A 64 4.64 -0.28 9.68
C ILE A 64 4.99 -1.60 9.01
N GLY A 65 5.72 -2.47 9.72
CA GLY A 65 6.00 -3.83 9.29
C GLY A 65 4.79 -4.74 9.44
N GLY A 66 4.60 -5.64 8.48
CA GLY A 66 3.59 -6.68 8.56
C GLY A 66 4.10 -7.93 9.27
N PHE A 67 3.81 -9.12 8.72
CA PHE A 67 4.34 -10.37 9.29
C PHE A 67 5.86 -10.43 9.20
N PRO A 68 6.55 -10.92 10.24
CA PRO A 68 8.02 -10.84 10.32
C PRO A 68 8.75 -11.76 9.33
N TRP A 69 8.05 -12.69 8.69
CA TRP A 69 8.61 -13.61 7.69
C TRP A 69 7.56 -14.12 6.71
N TYR A 70 8.04 -14.61 5.56
CA TYR A 70 7.19 -15.39 4.66
C TYR A 70 6.93 -16.77 5.25
N PHE A 71 5.68 -17.22 5.25
CA PHE A 71 5.31 -18.58 5.67
C PHE A 71 4.73 -19.37 4.49
N LYS A 72 4.96 -20.69 4.50
CA LYS A 72 4.36 -21.57 3.49
C LYS A 72 2.83 -21.52 3.62
N GLY A 73 2.15 -21.29 2.51
CA GLY A 73 0.69 -21.18 2.50
C GLY A 73 0.14 -19.75 2.64
N ASN A 74 0.98 -18.73 2.67
CA ASN A 74 0.54 -17.33 2.66
C ASN A 74 -0.45 -17.04 1.53
N THR A 75 -0.20 -17.58 0.33
CA THR A 75 -1.12 -17.45 -0.82
C THR A 75 -2.50 -18.03 -0.53
N LEU A 76 -2.57 -19.14 0.22
CA LEU A 76 -3.84 -19.74 0.62
C LEU A 76 -4.59 -18.84 1.61
N VAL A 77 -3.89 -18.24 2.57
CA VAL A 77 -4.46 -17.26 3.50
C VAL A 77 -5.13 -16.12 2.74
N TYR A 78 -4.45 -15.55 1.74
CA TYR A 78 -5.03 -14.48 0.91
C TYR A 78 -6.23 -14.93 0.08
N LYS A 79 -6.35 -16.21 -0.25
CA LYS A 79 -7.52 -16.76 -0.94
C LYS A 79 -8.70 -17.02 -0.01
N LEU A 80 -8.42 -17.37 1.26
CA LEU A 80 -9.45 -17.71 2.24
C LEU A 80 -10.14 -16.49 2.85
N PHE A 81 -9.43 -15.36 2.96
CA PHE A 81 -9.99 -14.14 3.52
C PHE A 81 -10.52 -13.21 2.44
N THR A 82 -11.66 -12.56 2.72
CA THR A 82 -12.20 -11.52 1.85
C THR A 82 -11.27 -10.28 1.86
N PRO A 83 -11.29 -9.43 0.81
CA PRO A 83 -10.54 -8.18 0.80
C PRO A 83 -10.81 -7.32 2.03
N LYS A 84 -12.07 -7.21 2.47
CA LYS A 84 -12.46 -6.47 3.66
C LYS A 84 -11.83 -7.01 4.96
N GLN A 85 -11.72 -8.33 5.08
CA GLN A 85 -11.06 -8.96 6.22
C GLN A 85 -9.55 -8.71 6.19
N LEU A 86 -8.93 -8.86 5.01
CA LEU A 86 -7.51 -8.57 4.82
C LEU A 86 -7.18 -7.11 5.12
N TYR A 87 -7.98 -6.17 4.61
CA TYR A 87 -7.81 -4.76 4.91
C TYR A 87 -7.83 -4.49 6.42
N LYS A 88 -8.82 -5.01 7.13
CA LYS A 88 -8.93 -4.87 8.60
C LYS A 88 -7.79 -5.51 9.37
N MET A 89 -7.16 -6.56 8.81
CA MET A 89 -5.97 -7.19 9.43
C MET A 89 -4.76 -6.27 9.39
N TYR A 90 -4.55 -5.59 8.26
CA TYR A 90 -3.35 -4.76 8.03
C TYR A 90 -3.55 -3.30 8.42
N VAL A 91 -4.61 -2.67 7.95
CA VAL A 91 -4.82 -1.23 8.08
C VAL A 91 -5.69 -0.94 9.29
N LYS A 92 -5.10 -0.32 10.31
CA LYS A 92 -5.74 -0.02 11.60
C LYS A 92 -6.11 1.45 11.78
N GLU A 93 -5.63 2.30 10.90
CA GLU A 93 -5.83 3.74 10.96
C GLU A 93 -6.54 4.24 9.70
N GLU A 94 -7.06 5.46 9.78
CA GLU A 94 -7.68 6.13 8.66
C GLU A 94 -6.66 6.98 7.90
N TYR A 95 -6.72 6.92 6.57
CA TYR A 95 -5.89 7.67 5.65
C TYR A 95 -6.76 8.42 4.65
N ASP A 96 -6.29 9.56 4.19
CA ASP A 96 -6.95 10.32 3.13
C ASP A 96 -6.71 9.67 1.77
N VAL A 97 -5.51 9.14 1.56
CA VAL A 97 -5.11 8.42 0.35
C VAL A 97 -4.41 7.12 0.72
N ILE A 98 -4.79 6.03 0.06
CA ILE A 98 -4.09 4.75 0.13
C ILE A 98 -3.63 4.38 -1.26
N VAL A 99 -2.32 4.19 -1.40
CA VAL A 99 -1.67 3.75 -2.64
C VAL A 99 -1.31 2.28 -2.49
N SER A 100 -1.99 1.41 -3.26
CA SER A 100 -1.52 0.05 -3.48
C SER A 100 -0.32 0.10 -4.42
N TYR A 101 0.86 -0.15 -3.87
CA TYR A 101 2.11 -0.11 -4.63
C TYR A 101 2.51 -1.52 -5.00
N LEU A 102 2.60 -1.80 -6.29
CA LEU A 102 2.64 -3.10 -6.93
C LEU A 102 1.27 -3.79 -7.05
N GLU A 103 1.16 -4.57 -8.12
CA GLU A 103 0.02 -5.41 -8.45
C GLU A 103 -0.06 -6.65 -7.53
N GLY A 104 -1.18 -7.33 -7.57
CA GLY A 104 -1.38 -8.58 -6.87
C GLY A 104 -1.88 -8.43 -5.43
N PRO A 105 -1.21 -9.06 -4.44
CA PRO A 105 -1.75 -9.15 -3.07
C PRO A 105 -2.00 -7.80 -2.40
N SER A 106 -1.16 -6.79 -2.64
CA SER A 106 -1.35 -5.45 -2.07
C SER A 106 -2.61 -4.77 -2.59
N ALA A 107 -2.88 -4.88 -3.88
CA ALA A 107 -4.11 -4.36 -4.48
C ALA A 107 -5.35 -5.03 -3.88
N ARG A 108 -5.31 -6.36 -3.69
CA ARG A 108 -6.39 -7.09 -3.05
C ARG A 108 -6.67 -6.63 -1.60
N VAL A 109 -5.63 -6.36 -0.82
CA VAL A 109 -5.80 -5.83 0.54
C VAL A 109 -6.44 -4.45 0.51
N VAL A 110 -5.89 -3.55 -0.31
CA VAL A 110 -6.35 -2.16 -0.40
C VAL A 110 -7.78 -2.05 -0.92
N SER A 111 -8.19 -2.91 -1.86
CA SER A 111 -9.57 -2.97 -2.36
C SER A 111 -10.62 -3.27 -1.29
N GLY A 112 -10.20 -3.78 -0.13
CA GLY A 112 -11.09 -4.03 1.02
C GLY A 112 -11.40 -2.80 1.87
N CYS A 113 -10.88 -1.62 1.52
CA CYS A 113 -11.22 -0.37 2.19
C CYS A 113 -12.68 -0.01 1.96
N THR A 114 -13.41 0.23 3.05
CA THR A 114 -14.84 0.60 3.00
C THR A 114 -15.09 2.06 3.39
N ASN A 115 -14.03 2.82 3.68
CA ASN A 115 -14.17 4.24 4.00
C ASN A 115 -14.33 5.06 2.72
N SER A 116 -15.52 5.58 2.47
CA SER A 116 -15.83 6.37 1.28
C SER A 116 -15.08 7.71 1.17
N LYS A 117 -14.47 8.17 2.25
CA LYS A 117 -13.65 9.39 2.27
C LYS A 117 -12.21 9.14 1.81
N THR A 118 -11.73 7.89 1.92
CA THR A 118 -10.39 7.52 1.50
C THR A 118 -10.31 7.36 -0.02
N LYS A 119 -9.34 8.02 -0.65
CA LYS A 119 -9.03 7.84 -2.07
C LYS A 119 -8.09 6.66 -2.25
N LEU A 120 -8.49 5.72 -3.11
CA LEU A 120 -7.66 4.55 -3.43
C LEU A 120 -6.95 4.78 -4.76
N VAL A 121 -5.65 4.51 -4.77
CA VAL A 121 -4.78 4.59 -5.95
C VAL A 121 -4.09 3.24 -6.13
N ASN A 122 -4.15 2.70 -7.33
CA ASN A 122 -3.41 1.50 -7.68
C ASN A 122 -2.23 1.88 -8.58
N TRP A 123 -1.01 1.71 -8.08
CA TRP A 123 0.21 1.99 -8.83
C TRP A 123 0.82 0.68 -9.35
N MET A 124 0.76 0.51 -10.64
CA MET A 124 1.17 -0.70 -11.33
C MET A 124 2.53 -0.51 -12.00
N HIS A 125 3.35 -1.55 -11.93
CA HIS A 125 4.72 -1.54 -12.45
C HIS A 125 4.93 -2.47 -13.65
N ILE A 126 3.87 -3.18 -14.06
CA ILE A 126 3.92 -4.10 -15.20
C ILE A 126 2.86 -3.74 -16.25
N GLU A 127 3.11 -4.18 -17.47
CA GLU A 127 2.16 -4.12 -18.56
C GLU A 127 1.11 -5.24 -18.39
N LEU A 128 -0.12 -4.86 -18.14
CA LEU A 128 -1.20 -5.78 -17.73
C LEU A 128 -1.67 -6.71 -18.82
N GLU A 129 -1.51 -6.30 -20.06
CA GLU A 129 -2.02 -7.06 -21.21
C GLU A 129 -1.30 -8.40 -21.40
N ASN A 130 -0.09 -8.53 -20.85
CA ASN A 130 0.77 -9.69 -21.03
C ASN A 130 0.84 -10.64 -19.82
N GLU A 131 0.16 -10.32 -18.72
CA GLU A 131 0.30 -11.08 -17.47
C GLU A 131 -1.04 -11.68 -17.02
N ALA A 132 -1.16 -12.99 -17.13
CA ALA A 132 -2.39 -13.72 -16.81
C ALA A 132 -2.88 -13.54 -15.37
N TYR A 133 -1.97 -13.29 -14.41
CA TYR A 133 -2.37 -13.05 -13.02
C TYR A 133 -2.92 -11.64 -12.76
N ALA A 134 -2.55 -10.67 -13.58
CA ALA A 134 -3.07 -9.31 -13.50
C ALA A 134 -4.57 -9.28 -13.77
N THR A 135 -5.05 -10.11 -14.71
CA THR A 135 -6.50 -10.25 -15.01
C THR A 135 -7.30 -10.75 -13.81
N HIS A 136 -6.73 -11.61 -12.98
CA HIS A 136 -7.40 -12.07 -11.75
C HIS A 136 -7.50 -10.97 -10.68
N VAL A 137 -6.52 -10.09 -10.60
CA VAL A 137 -6.55 -8.95 -9.65
C VAL A 137 -7.61 -7.95 -10.06
N PHE A 138 -7.69 -7.59 -11.35
CA PHE A 138 -8.69 -6.65 -11.85
C PHE A 138 -10.11 -7.18 -11.78
N ARG A 139 -10.30 -8.45 -12.07
CA ARG A 139 -11.61 -9.10 -11.94
C ARG A 139 -12.14 -8.98 -10.51
N ASN A 140 -11.26 -9.19 -9.52
CA ASN A 140 -11.63 -9.06 -8.11
C ASN A 140 -11.87 -7.61 -7.68
N MET A 141 -11.26 -6.62 -8.34
CA MET A 141 -11.52 -5.20 -8.09
C MET A 141 -12.82 -4.72 -8.74
N ALA A 142 -13.13 -5.19 -9.96
CA ALA A 142 -14.37 -4.87 -10.65
C ALA A 142 -15.62 -5.53 -10.00
N GLU A 143 -15.45 -6.66 -9.33
CA GLU A 143 -16.51 -7.32 -8.57
C GLU A 143 -16.76 -6.69 -7.18
N ALA A 144 -15.94 -5.70 -6.79
CA ALA A 144 -16.04 -4.99 -5.51
C ALA A 144 -16.77 -3.62 -5.62
N GLU A 145 -17.15 -3.20 -6.84
CA GLU A 145 -18.03 -2.05 -7.09
C GLU A 145 -19.51 -2.50 -7.08
#